data_b1fdbc72a0ce1e51b597588e3212c749
#
_entry.id   b1fdbc72a0ce1e51b597588e3212c749
#
_cell.length_a   1.000
_cell.length_b   1.000
_cell.length_c   1.000
_cell.angle_alpha   90.00
_cell.angle_beta   90.00
_cell.angle_gamma   90.00
#
_symmetry.space_group_name_H-M   'P 1'
#
loop_
_entity.id
_entity.type
_entity.pdbx_description
1 polymer ?
#
loop_
_entity_poly.entity_id
_entity_poly.type
_entity_poly.pdbx_seq_one_letter_code
_entity_poly.pdbx_strand_id
1 'polypeptide(L)'
;MSPIIPSQWLERSSGHRRSVLASVLLFTLATGPVSAATLAEAVDAALALAAEQPRVAALRNEGSAIRLQAASLTAEHPAARLKALSDGLTGDDGAYELEAMLDLPLWLPGQRASRLAVAQSIGLRADGLERLLRWEMAGQVREQVWEVALADGRLRQSAAAVAEAKALERTVSKRAAAGELARMDLLLARQETMDRGIELQQAQLDRDQAVAALEQLTGSPALPLPLREPAPAAGADPVLPEDHPLLALAAGEVGQARAERERAAADGPGHPILSLGGKRARDARGLPADDALQLELSIPFGTRRHAAPEIASAEREYTDRLTELHGLRRQAERDLRQSLLARDGATDALSAAERGAEVAGEALAITRRAFELGEADLSTLLRAEGRAREARLNLELRRLDVGRADARLNQALGVVPK
;
A
#
# COMPACT_ATOMS: atom_id res chain seq x y z
N MET A 1 -37.29 -29.80 29.96
CA MET A 1 -38.66 -29.44 30.36
C MET A 1 -39.13 -28.33 29.47
N SER A 2 -39.82 -28.73 28.40
CA SER A 2 -40.71 -27.79 27.67
C SER A 2 -42.00 -27.63 28.49
N PRO A 3 -42.80 -26.57 28.31
CA PRO A 3 -43.77 -26.57 27.21
C PRO A 3 -44.13 -25.17 26.63
N ILE A 4 -44.59 -25.16 25.40
CA ILE A 4 -45.96 -25.07 24.83
C ILE A 4 -46.32 -23.67 24.32
N ILE A 5 -46.54 -23.64 23.00
CA ILE A 5 -47.26 -22.65 22.15
C ILE A 5 -48.75 -22.61 22.56
N PRO A 6 -49.50 -21.51 22.31
CA PRO A 6 -50.59 -21.68 21.38
C PRO A 6 -50.74 -20.59 20.29
N SER A 7 -51.27 -21.11 19.20
CA SER A 7 -51.73 -20.61 17.93
C SER A 7 -53.00 -19.72 18.00
N GLN A 8 -53.21 -19.10 16.84
CA GLN A 8 -54.47 -18.59 16.24
C GLN A 8 -54.78 -17.11 16.40
N TRP A 9 -54.78 -16.41 15.24
CA TRP A 9 -56.02 -15.89 14.67
C TRP A 9 -55.83 -15.72 13.15
N LEU A 10 -56.67 -16.46 12.43
CA LEU A 10 -56.99 -16.28 11.01
C LEU A 10 -58.05 -15.17 10.87
N GLU A 11 -57.99 -14.40 9.79
CA GLU A 11 -58.99 -14.23 8.74
C GLU A 11 -59.05 -12.81 8.14
N ARG A 12 -58.99 -12.87 6.75
CA ARG A 12 -59.72 -12.08 5.71
C ARG A 12 -59.34 -10.61 5.54
N SER A 13 -59.15 -10.07 4.38
CA SER A 13 -59.70 -10.40 3.02
C SER A 13 -59.15 -9.41 2.00
N SER A 14 -59.28 -9.78 0.73
CA SER A 14 -59.41 -8.98 -0.51
C SER A 14 -58.14 -8.34 -1.09
N GLY A 15 -57.51 -8.94 -2.08
CA GLY A 15 -57.75 -8.69 -3.49
C GLY A 15 -57.11 -7.39 -4.01
N HIS A 16 -55.84 -7.46 -4.43
CA HIS A 16 -55.40 -6.64 -5.58
C HIS A 16 -54.27 -7.38 -6.31
N ARG A 17 -54.64 -7.90 -7.48
CA ARG A 17 -53.68 -8.41 -8.48
C ARG A 17 -52.77 -7.27 -8.90
N ARG A 18 -51.49 -7.33 -8.52
CA ARG A 18 -50.43 -6.57 -9.16
C ARG A 18 -49.49 -7.53 -9.84
N SER A 19 -49.52 -7.42 -11.18
CA SER A 19 -48.66 -8.10 -12.11
C SER A 19 -47.18 -7.86 -11.75
N VAL A 20 -46.48 -8.93 -11.35
CA VAL A 20 -45.05 -8.92 -11.23
C VAL A 20 -44.48 -9.11 -12.62
N LEU A 21 -44.11 -8.02 -13.28
CA LEU A 21 -43.24 -8.01 -14.45
C LEU A 21 -41.84 -8.40 -13.95
N ALA A 22 -41.48 -9.65 -14.23
CA ALA A 22 -40.10 -10.13 -14.03
C ALA A 22 -39.19 -9.41 -15.07
N SER A 23 -38.53 -8.37 -14.66
CA SER A 23 -37.42 -7.78 -15.43
C SER A 23 -36.23 -8.73 -15.34
N VAL A 24 -36.07 -9.58 -16.34
CA VAL A 24 -34.83 -10.30 -16.60
C VAL A 24 -33.81 -9.26 -17.04
N LEU A 25 -32.95 -8.85 -16.10
CA LEU A 25 -31.74 -8.09 -16.41
C LEU A 25 -30.79 -9.04 -17.16
N LEU A 26 -30.81 -8.97 -18.48
CA LEU A 26 -29.76 -9.54 -19.33
C LEU A 26 -28.48 -8.78 -19.05
N PHE A 27 -27.60 -9.35 -18.20
CA PHE A 27 -26.21 -8.92 -18.07
C PHE A 27 -25.53 -9.32 -19.40
N THR A 28 -25.56 -8.45 -20.39
CA THR A 28 -24.68 -8.55 -21.55
C THR A 28 -23.25 -8.34 -21.02
N LEU A 29 -22.52 -9.44 -20.83
CA LEU A 29 -21.06 -9.41 -20.78
C LEU A 29 -20.58 -8.77 -22.09
N ALA A 30 -20.33 -7.47 -22.06
CA ALA A 30 -19.57 -6.80 -23.09
C ALA A 30 -18.14 -7.35 -23.00
N THR A 31 -17.83 -8.40 -23.77
CA THR A 31 -16.46 -8.77 -24.10
C THR A 31 -15.93 -7.69 -25.05
N GLY A 32 -15.60 -6.52 -24.51
CA GLY A 32 -14.73 -5.58 -25.18
C GLY A 32 -13.37 -6.26 -25.39
N PRO A 33 -12.59 -5.86 -26.41
CA PRO A 33 -11.24 -6.34 -26.55
C PRO A 33 -10.54 -6.11 -25.22
N VAL A 34 -10.00 -7.16 -24.60
CA VAL A 34 -9.15 -7.05 -23.42
C VAL A 34 -7.92 -6.29 -23.90
N SER A 35 -7.99 -4.97 -23.83
CA SER A 35 -6.78 -4.13 -23.96
C SER A 35 -5.86 -4.57 -22.85
N ALA A 36 -4.63 -4.93 -23.19
CA ALA A 36 -3.65 -5.28 -22.17
C ALA A 36 -3.56 -4.10 -21.22
N ALA A 37 -3.85 -4.35 -19.94
CA ALA A 37 -3.80 -3.31 -18.91
C ALA A 37 -2.39 -2.73 -18.84
N THR A 38 -2.28 -1.42 -18.64
CA THR A 38 -1.00 -0.77 -18.37
C THR A 38 -0.56 -1.07 -16.93
N LEU A 39 0.72 -0.86 -16.63
CA LEU A 39 1.22 -0.99 -15.26
C LEU A 39 0.48 -0.04 -14.30
N ALA A 40 0.12 1.16 -14.75
CA ALA A 40 -0.66 2.13 -13.97
C ALA A 40 -2.05 1.58 -13.63
N GLU A 41 -2.76 1.00 -14.59
CA GLU A 41 -4.08 0.40 -14.39
C GLU A 41 -4.01 -0.80 -13.43
N ALA A 42 -2.94 -1.62 -13.52
CA ALA A 42 -2.73 -2.72 -12.58
C ALA A 42 -2.47 -2.21 -11.14
N VAL A 43 -1.73 -1.11 -10.97
CA VAL A 43 -1.51 -0.46 -9.67
C VAL A 43 -2.82 0.12 -9.13
N ASP A 44 -3.64 0.77 -9.97
CA ASP A 44 -4.93 1.33 -9.56
C ASP A 44 -5.91 0.22 -9.12
N ALA A 45 -5.94 -0.89 -9.84
CA ALA A 45 -6.74 -2.06 -9.48
C ALA A 45 -6.28 -2.67 -8.14
N ALA A 46 -4.97 -2.83 -7.93
CA ALA A 46 -4.41 -3.31 -6.68
C ALA A 46 -4.71 -2.37 -5.50
N LEU A 47 -4.62 -1.05 -5.71
CA LEU A 47 -4.98 -0.05 -4.70
C LEU A 47 -6.47 -0.12 -4.33
N ALA A 48 -7.35 -0.37 -5.29
CA ALA A 48 -8.79 -0.51 -5.02
C ALA A 48 -9.11 -1.72 -4.13
N LEU A 49 -8.27 -2.76 -4.17
CA LEU A 49 -8.37 -3.96 -3.32
C LEU A 49 -7.65 -3.80 -1.97
N ALA A 50 -6.78 -2.78 -1.85
CA ALA A 50 -5.97 -2.59 -0.65
C ALA A 50 -6.81 -2.16 0.56
N ALA A 51 -6.55 -2.77 1.72
CA ALA A 51 -7.24 -2.48 2.98
C ALA A 51 -6.84 -1.13 3.61
N GLU A 52 -5.80 -0.47 3.12
CA GLU A 52 -5.22 0.77 3.67
C GLU A 52 -5.94 2.06 3.22
N GLN A 53 -6.74 2.00 2.18
CA GLN A 53 -7.49 3.14 1.64
C GLN A 53 -8.29 3.95 2.72
N PRO A 54 -8.97 3.32 3.71
CA PRO A 54 -9.69 4.04 4.74
C PRO A 54 -8.79 4.92 5.63
N ARG A 55 -7.48 4.63 5.73
CA ARG A 55 -6.54 5.41 6.57
C ARG A 55 -6.37 6.84 6.06
N VAL A 56 -6.32 7.04 4.74
CA VAL A 56 -6.23 8.36 4.12
C VAL A 56 -7.49 9.17 4.41
N ALA A 57 -8.67 8.54 4.24
CA ALA A 57 -9.95 9.17 4.52
C ALA A 57 -10.08 9.54 6.02
N ALA A 58 -9.62 8.68 6.93
CA ALA A 58 -9.62 8.95 8.38
C ALA A 58 -8.78 10.19 8.73
N LEU A 59 -7.58 10.32 8.16
CA LEU A 59 -6.74 11.52 8.36
C LEU A 59 -7.40 12.79 7.80
N ARG A 60 -7.99 12.72 6.61
CA ARG A 60 -8.73 13.86 6.04
C ARG A 60 -9.93 14.27 6.90
N ASN A 61 -10.65 13.29 7.46
CA ASN A 61 -11.75 13.53 8.39
C ASN A 61 -11.27 14.17 9.70
N GLU A 62 -10.14 13.72 10.25
CA GLU A 62 -9.52 14.33 11.43
C GLU A 62 -9.17 15.79 11.17
N GLY A 63 -8.45 16.09 10.08
CA GLY A 63 -8.13 17.47 9.70
C GLY A 63 -9.36 18.34 9.50
N SER A 64 -10.44 17.81 8.91
CA SER A 64 -11.71 18.52 8.72
C SER A 64 -12.42 18.78 10.05
N ALA A 65 -12.42 17.84 10.98
CA ALA A 65 -13.00 17.99 12.32
C ALA A 65 -12.29 19.09 13.12
N ILE A 66 -10.96 19.12 13.11
CA ILE A 66 -10.17 20.18 13.76
C ILE A 66 -10.46 21.56 13.10
N ARG A 67 -10.63 21.60 11.78
CA ARG A 67 -11.00 22.84 11.08
C ARG A 67 -12.38 23.33 11.49
N LEU A 68 -13.36 22.44 11.65
CA LEU A 68 -14.69 22.76 12.15
C LEU A 68 -14.63 23.28 13.59
N GLN A 69 -13.84 22.66 14.46
CA GLN A 69 -13.60 23.13 15.82
C GLN A 69 -12.98 24.53 15.82
N ALA A 70 -11.97 24.78 15.01
CA ALA A 70 -11.33 26.09 14.90
C ALA A 70 -12.28 27.17 14.34
N ALA A 71 -13.32 26.79 13.59
CA ALA A 71 -14.36 27.71 13.09
C ALA A 71 -15.42 28.04 14.14
N SER A 72 -15.49 27.32 15.28
CA SER A 72 -16.48 27.58 16.32
C SER A 72 -16.28 28.95 16.99
N LEU A 73 -17.35 29.50 17.56
CA LEU A 73 -17.30 30.74 18.31
C LEU A 73 -16.51 30.60 19.61
N THR A 74 -16.59 29.45 20.25
CA THR A 74 -15.92 29.13 21.52
C THR A 74 -14.71 28.22 21.31
N ALA A 75 -13.71 28.37 22.15
CA ALA A 75 -12.46 27.58 22.09
C ALA A 75 -12.68 26.13 22.52
N GLU A 76 -13.60 25.91 23.47
CA GLU A 76 -14.00 24.62 23.99
C GLU A 76 -15.52 24.53 24.05
N HIS A 77 -16.05 23.46 24.65
CA HIS A 77 -17.49 23.28 24.80
C HIS A 77 -18.10 24.33 25.72
N PRO A 78 -19.15 25.07 25.29
CA PRO A 78 -19.94 25.90 26.20
C PRO A 78 -20.54 25.02 27.30
N ALA A 79 -20.61 25.52 28.52
CA ALA A 79 -21.21 24.83 29.65
C ALA A 79 -22.32 25.65 30.29
N ALA A 80 -23.43 24.97 30.65
CA ALA A 80 -24.45 25.55 31.50
C ALA A 80 -24.17 25.18 32.96
N ARG A 81 -24.05 26.17 33.82
CA ARG A 81 -23.83 25.97 35.27
C ARG A 81 -25.06 26.39 36.01
N LEU A 82 -25.63 25.50 36.82
CA LEU A 82 -26.70 25.72 37.69
C LEU A 82 -26.23 25.53 39.13
N LYS A 83 -26.50 26.50 39.99
CA LYS A 83 -26.18 26.47 41.40
C LYS A 83 -27.43 26.78 42.18
N ALA A 84 -27.73 25.97 43.21
CA ALA A 84 -28.79 26.17 44.17
C ALA A 84 -28.23 26.06 45.58
N LEU A 85 -28.42 27.08 46.35
CA LEU A 85 -28.09 27.10 47.79
C LEU A 85 -29.41 27.32 48.54
N SER A 86 -29.57 26.64 49.67
CA SER A 86 -30.70 26.82 50.57
C SER A 86 -30.27 26.50 52.01
N ASP A 87 -30.77 27.22 52.93
CA ASP A 87 -30.59 27.00 54.40
C ASP A 87 -31.48 25.90 54.97
N GLY A 88 -32.38 25.32 54.16
CA GLY A 88 -33.39 24.34 54.62
C GLY A 88 -32.87 23.08 55.30
N LEU A 89 -31.54 22.83 55.29
CA LEU A 89 -30.89 21.72 56.04
C LEU A 89 -30.13 22.19 57.31
N THR A 90 -29.80 23.48 57.38
CA THR A 90 -28.90 24.03 58.42
C THR A 90 -29.55 25.14 59.24
N GLY A 91 -30.65 25.72 58.78
CA GLY A 91 -31.43 26.77 59.41
C GLY A 91 -32.89 26.76 58.92
N ASP A 92 -33.73 27.61 59.47
CA ASP A 92 -35.14 27.76 59.08
C ASP A 92 -35.51 29.19 58.68
N ASP A 93 -34.52 29.97 58.36
CA ASP A 93 -34.70 31.41 57.95
C ASP A 93 -35.33 31.54 56.54
N GLY A 94 -35.27 30.44 55.76
CA GLY A 94 -35.86 30.32 54.43
C GLY A 94 -35.09 31.14 53.38
N ALA A 95 -33.78 31.24 53.56
CA ALA A 95 -32.86 31.80 52.61
C ALA A 95 -32.61 30.86 51.43
N TYR A 96 -32.51 31.35 50.22
CA TYR A 96 -32.13 30.60 49.05
C TYR A 96 -31.42 31.47 48.02
N GLU A 97 -30.57 30.82 47.26
CA GLU A 97 -29.88 31.40 46.08
C GLU A 97 -29.95 30.43 44.92
N LEU A 98 -30.43 30.87 43.81
CA LEU A 98 -30.46 30.16 42.54
C LEU A 98 -29.64 30.96 41.51
N GLU A 99 -28.65 30.31 40.90
CA GLU A 99 -27.85 30.88 39.85
C GLU A 99 -27.95 29.97 38.61
N ALA A 100 -28.10 30.58 37.44
CA ALA A 100 -28.00 29.94 36.13
C ALA A 100 -27.02 30.72 35.28
N MET A 101 -25.95 30.10 34.87
CA MET A 101 -24.84 30.71 34.12
C MET A 101 -24.58 29.91 32.84
N LEU A 102 -24.22 30.60 31.78
CA LEU A 102 -23.68 30.05 30.53
C LEU A 102 -22.22 30.43 30.43
N ASP A 103 -21.32 29.45 30.49
CA ASP A 103 -19.89 29.63 30.40
C ASP A 103 -19.44 29.46 28.94
N LEU A 104 -18.79 30.48 28.41
CA LEU A 104 -18.31 30.57 27.04
C LEU A 104 -16.77 30.66 27.02
N PRO A 105 -16.02 29.57 26.79
CA PRO A 105 -14.58 29.66 26.63
C PRO A 105 -14.21 30.43 25.37
N LEU A 106 -13.40 31.48 25.51
CA LEU A 106 -13.03 32.40 24.42
C LEU A 106 -11.68 32.05 23.83
N TRP A 107 -11.50 32.30 22.57
CA TRP A 107 -10.22 32.17 21.88
C TRP A 107 -9.26 33.31 22.28
N LEU A 108 -8.04 32.96 22.64
CA LEU A 108 -6.94 33.92 22.68
C LEU A 108 -6.35 34.14 21.26
N PRO A 109 -5.74 35.32 21.02
CA PRO A 109 -5.01 35.55 19.77
C PRO A 109 -3.97 34.46 19.48
N GLY A 110 -3.98 33.93 18.26
CA GLY A 110 -3.05 32.87 17.84
C GLY A 110 -3.56 31.43 18.02
N GLN A 111 -4.41 31.13 19.00
CA GLN A 111 -4.90 29.77 19.26
C GLN A 111 -5.71 29.20 18.10
N ARG A 112 -6.63 29.97 17.53
CA ARG A 112 -7.41 29.55 16.35
C ARG A 112 -6.51 29.32 15.13
N ALA A 113 -5.52 30.20 14.92
CA ALA A 113 -4.57 30.09 13.82
C ALA A 113 -3.70 28.83 13.95
N SER A 114 -3.20 28.51 15.15
CA SER A 114 -2.40 27.31 15.41
C SER A 114 -3.21 26.03 15.17
N ARG A 115 -4.49 25.96 15.56
CA ARG A 115 -5.37 24.82 15.27
C ARG A 115 -5.63 24.63 13.77
N LEU A 116 -5.82 25.74 13.04
CA LEU A 116 -5.94 25.70 11.58
C LEU A 116 -4.64 25.20 10.92
N ALA A 117 -3.48 25.57 11.45
CA ALA A 117 -2.19 25.06 10.96
C ALA A 117 -2.04 23.56 11.20
N VAL A 118 -2.48 23.03 12.35
CA VAL A 118 -2.55 21.59 12.61
C VAL A 118 -3.47 20.90 11.60
N ALA A 119 -4.68 21.43 11.40
CA ALA A 119 -5.62 20.85 10.43
C ALA A 119 -5.06 20.83 9.00
N GLN A 120 -4.31 21.85 8.62
CA GLN A 120 -3.65 21.91 7.31
C GLN A 120 -2.51 20.89 7.20
N SER A 121 -1.69 20.75 8.24
CA SER A 121 -0.57 19.78 8.25
C SER A 121 -1.05 18.34 8.21
N ILE A 122 -2.18 18.01 8.86
CA ILE A 122 -2.83 16.70 8.76
C ILE A 122 -3.29 16.44 7.31
N GLY A 123 -3.82 17.45 6.61
CA GLY A 123 -4.15 17.33 5.20
C GLY A 123 -2.93 17.00 4.33
N LEU A 124 -1.82 17.70 4.52
CA LEU A 124 -0.57 17.44 3.80
C LEU A 124 0.00 16.04 4.12
N ARG A 125 -0.12 15.59 5.37
CA ARG A 125 0.25 14.23 5.77
C ARG A 125 -0.65 13.19 5.09
N ALA A 126 -1.96 13.43 4.98
CA ALA A 126 -2.88 12.54 4.27
C ALA A 126 -2.51 12.39 2.79
N ASP A 127 -2.16 13.50 2.12
CA ASP A 127 -1.70 13.49 0.72
C ASP A 127 -0.34 12.78 0.58
N GLY A 128 0.53 12.91 1.57
CA GLY A 128 1.79 12.14 1.64
C GLY A 128 1.55 10.65 1.78
N LEU A 129 0.61 10.25 2.65
CA LEU A 129 0.24 8.85 2.85
C LEU A 129 -0.37 8.23 1.58
N GLU A 130 -1.26 8.95 0.88
CA GLU A 130 -1.83 8.48 -0.37
C GLU A 130 -0.75 8.22 -1.44
N ARG A 131 0.22 9.13 -1.57
CA ARG A 131 1.35 8.95 -2.49
C ARG A 131 2.24 7.78 -2.09
N LEU A 132 2.49 7.60 -0.79
CA LEU A 132 3.26 6.47 -0.28
C LEU A 132 2.57 5.14 -0.59
N LEU A 133 1.29 5.00 -0.28
CA LEU A 133 0.53 3.77 -0.54
C LEU A 133 0.53 3.41 -2.04
N ARG A 134 0.38 4.41 -2.91
CA ARG A 134 0.45 4.19 -4.36
C ARG A 134 1.85 3.72 -4.80
N TRP A 135 2.90 4.30 -4.23
CA TRP A 135 4.28 3.92 -4.53
C TRP A 135 4.62 2.51 -4.00
N GLU A 136 4.20 2.16 -2.79
CA GLU A 136 4.38 0.83 -2.22
C GLU A 136 3.65 -0.24 -3.06
N MET A 137 2.41 0.05 -3.44
CA MET A 137 1.63 -0.84 -4.31
C MET A 137 2.27 -1.00 -5.68
N ALA A 138 2.81 0.08 -6.26
CA ALA A 138 3.56 0.03 -7.51
C ALA A 138 4.78 -0.91 -7.39
N GLY A 139 5.48 -0.88 -6.26
CA GLY A 139 6.59 -1.80 -5.98
C GLY A 139 6.15 -3.26 -5.94
N GLN A 140 5.05 -3.55 -5.25
CA GLN A 140 4.50 -4.91 -5.16
C GLN A 140 4.03 -5.43 -6.53
N VAL A 141 3.31 -4.62 -7.30
CA VAL A 141 2.85 -4.98 -8.64
C VAL A 141 4.03 -5.22 -9.57
N ARG A 142 5.06 -4.34 -9.57
CA ARG A 142 6.30 -4.54 -10.35
C ARG A 142 6.94 -5.89 -10.05
N GLU A 143 7.11 -6.21 -8.78
CA GLU A 143 7.74 -7.47 -8.37
C GLU A 143 6.95 -8.68 -8.86
N GLN A 144 5.62 -8.70 -8.69
CA GLN A 144 4.78 -9.80 -9.17
C GLN A 144 4.77 -9.91 -10.70
N VAL A 145 4.75 -8.79 -11.41
CA VAL A 145 4.83 -8.77 -12.89
C VAL A 145 6.14 -9.40 -13.37
N TRP A 146 7.27 -9.08 -12.74
CA TRP A 146 8.56 -9.68 -13.10
C TRP A 146 8.69 -11.13 -12.69
N GLU A 147 8.08 -11.56 -11.57
CA GLU A 147 8.03 -12.99 -11.21
C GLU A 147 7.26 -13.81 -12.26
N VAL A 148 6.12 -13.32 -12.75
CA VAL A 148 5.38 -13.97 -13.85
C VAL A 148 6.22 -13.99 -15.12
N ALA A 149 6.89 -12.89 -15.49
CA ALA A 149 7.72 -12.83 -16.69
C ALA A 149 8.89 -13.81 -16.66
N LEU A 150 9.56 -13.97 -15.50
CA LEU A 150 10.63 -14.92 -15.29
C LEU A 150 10.12 -16.36 -15.34
N ALA A 151 8.97 -16.65 -14.73
CA ALA A 151 8.35 -17.97 -14.79
C ALA A 151 7.91 -18.34 -16.22
N ASP A 152 7.34 -17.41 -16.97
CA ASP A 152 7.03 -17.60 -18.39
C ASP A 152 8.30 -17.83 -19.23
N GLY A 153 9.40 -17.17 -18.92
CA GLY A 153 10.71 -17.41 -19.55
C GLY A 153 11.19 -18.84 -19.32
N ARG A 154 11.14 -19.33 -18.08
CA ARG A 154 11.48 -20.71 -17.73
C ARG A 154 10.56 -21.72 -18.41
N LEU A 155 9.26 -21.47 -18.42
CA LEU A 155 8.28 -22.34 -19.06
C LEU A 155 8.53 -22.48 -20.57
N ARG A 156 8.79 -21.37 -21.27
CA ARG A 156 9.13 -21.40 -22.72
C ARG A 156 10.38 -22.23 -22.99
N GLN A 157 11.43 -22.08 -22.16
CA GLN A 157 12.68 -22.84 -22.34
C GLN A 157 12.50 -24.33 -22.01
N SER A 158 11.74 -24.68 -20.96
CA SER A 158 11.44 -26.07 -20.63
C SER A 158 10.58 -26.74 -21.71
N ALA A 159 9.62 -26.03 -22.30
CA ALA A 159 8.83 -26.54 -23.41
C ALA A 159 9.70 -26.80 -24.66
N ALA A 160 10.64 -25.89 -24.98
CA ALA A 160 11.61 -26.09 -26.05
C ALA A 160 12.52 -27.30 -25.78
N ALA A 161 12.99 -27.47 -24.54
CA ALA A 161 13.82 -28.60 -24.14
C ALA A 161 13.11 -29.96 -24.32
N VAL A 162 11.84 -30.06 -23.94
CA VAL A 162 11.03 -31.27 -24.19
C VAL A 162 10.91 -31.56 -25.70
N ALA A 163 10.66 -30.52 -26.50
CA ALA A 163 10.55 -30.69 -27.94
C ALA A 163 11.87 -31.19 -28.58
N GLU A 164 13.03 -30.63 -28.15
CA GLU A 164 14.36 -31.06 -28.59
C GLU A 164 14.66 -32.53 -28.14
N ALA A 165 14.38 -32.88 -26.88
CA ALA A 165 14.58 -34.22 -26.36
C ALA A 165 13.73 -35.25 -27.10
N LYS A 166 12.44 -34.98 -27.37
CA LYS A 166 11.57 -35.84 -28.18
C LYS A 166 12.06 -36.02 -29.62
N ALA A 167 12.64 -34.97 -30.21
CA ALA A 167 13.20 -35.06 -31.56
C ALA A 167 14.45 -35.95 -31.59
N LEU A 168 15.33 -35.81 -30.58
CA LEU A 168 16.50 -36.68 -30.43
C LEU A 168 16.10 -38.13 -30.19
N GLU A 169 15.15 -38.42 -29.27
CA GLU A 169 14.64 -39.75 -29.00
C GLU A 169 14.12 -40.43 -30.27
N ARG A 170 13.34 -39.70 -31.09
CA ARG A 170 12.87 -40.25 -32.40
C ARG A 170 14.03 -40.61 -33.32
N THR A 171 15.08 -39.81 -33.40
CA THR A 171 16.25 -40.04 -34.23
C THR A 171 17.02 -41.26 -33.72
N VAL A 172 17.29 -41.31 -32.39
CA VAL A 172 17.99 -42.46 -31.76
C VAL A 172 17.18 -43.73 -31.90
N SER A 173 15.86 -43.69 -31.75
CA SER A 173 14.96 -44.86 -31.92
C SER A 173 15.03 -45.44 -33.33
N LYS A 174 15.06 -44.63 -34.37
CA LYS A 174 15.20 -45.04 -35.77
C LYS A 174 16.57 -45.71 -36.01
N ARG A 175 17.66 -45.09 -35.54
CA ARG A 175 19.02 -45.60 -35.70
C ARG A 175 19.24 -46.90 -34.91
N ALA A 176 18.66 -47.00 -33.69
CA ALA A 176 18.70 -48.26 -32.90
C ALA A 176 17.92 -49.39 -33.57
N ALA A 177 16.76 -49.11 -34.20
CA ALA A 177 16.00 -50.09 -34.97
C ALA A 177 16.73 -50.52 -36.23
N ALA A 178 17.57 -49.68 -36.82
CA ALA A 178 18.47 -50.04 -37.95
C ALA A 178 19.72 -50.78 -37.51
N GLY A 179 19.96 -50.93 -36.20
CA GLY A 179 21.18 -51.57 -35.68
C GLY A 179 22.42 -50.67 -35.63
N GLU A 180 22.26 -49.38 -35.87
CA GLU A 180 23.37 -48.41 -35.86
C GLU A 180 23.73 -47.89 -34.45
N LEU A 181 22.82 -48.01 -33.48
CA LEU A 181 23.02 -47.59 -32.09
C LEU A 181 22.63 -48.70 -31.12
N ALA A 182 23.24 -48.66 -29.94
CA ALA A 182 22.93 -49.62 -28.88
C ALA A 182 21.54 -49.38 -28.27
N ARG A 183 20.93 -50.45 -27.75
CA ARG A 183 19.67 -50.34 -27.00
C ARG A 183 19.80 -49.38 -25.78
N MET A 184 20.99 -49.31 -25.17
CA MET A 184 21.31 -48.42 -24.07
C MET A 184 21.12 -46.96 -24.48
N ASP A 185 21.55 -46.59 -25.68
CA ASP A 185 21.37 -45.20 -26.19
C ASP A 185 19.89 -44.81 -26.29
N LEU A 186 19.03 -45.75 -26.74
CA LEU A 186 17.59 -45.53 -26.77
C LEU A 186 17.00 -45.31 -25.35
N LEU A 187 17.49 -46.07 -24.35
CA LEU A 187 17.04 -45.90 -22.97
C LEU A 187 17.49 -44.56 -22.41
N LEU A 188 18.73 -44.11 -22.69
CA LEU A 188 19.23 -42.81 -22.29
C LEU A 188 18.42 -41.65 -22.93
N ALA A 189 18.12 -41.73 -24.22
CA ALA A 189 17.30 -40.73 -24.88
C ALA A 189 15.86 -40.66 -24.34
N ARG A 190 15.29 -41.80 -23.96
CA ARG A 190 13.97 -41.85 -23.29
C ARG A 190 14.00 -41.25 -21.89
N GLN A 191 15.04 -41.56 -21.12
CA GLN A 191 15.23 -40.98 -19.79
C GLN A 191 15.34 -39.48 -19.89
N GLU A 192 16.16 -38.93 -20.81
CA GLU A 192 16.25 -37.49 -21.05
C GLU A 192 14.89 -36.86 -21.36
N THR A 193 14.08 -37.50 -22.22
CA THR A 193 12.74 -37.00 -22.53
C THR A 193 11.83 -36.97 -21.30
N MET A 194 11.89 -37.96 -20.42
CA MET A 194 11.11 -38.00 -19.19
C MET A 194 11.56 -36.91 -18.21
N ASP A 195 12.87 -36.73 -18.02
CA ASP A 195 13.47 -35.75 -17.12
C ASP A 195 13.08 -34.33 -17.56
N ARG A 196 13.12 -34.01 -18.87
CA ARG A 196 12.64 -32.74 -19.41
C ARG A 196 11.13 -32.56 -19.24
N GLY A 197 10.36 -33.65 -19.31
CA GLY A 197 8.93 -33.65 -19.05
C GLY A 197 8.61 -33.22 -17.60
N ILE A 198 9.35 -33.72 -16.63
CA ILE A 198 9.21 -33.33 -15.22
C ILE A 198 9.55 -31.86 -15.03
N GLU A 199 10.66 -31.37 -15.63
CA GLU A 199 11.03 -29.94 -15.56
C GLU A 199 9.97 -29.03 -16.17
N LEU A 200 9.35 -29.44 -17.26
CA LEU A 200 8.23 -28.69 -17.87
C LEU A 200 7.03 -28.61 -16.93
N GLN A 201 6.65 -29.72 -16.28
CA GLN A 201 5.55 -29.71 -15.31
C GLN A 201 5.84 -28.79 -14.13
N GLN A 202 7.07 -28.79 -13.62
CA GLN A 202 7.48 -27.89 -12.54
C GLN A 202 7.43 -26.42 -13.00
N ALA A 203 7.98 -26.11 -14.17
CA ALA A 203 7.94 -24.74 -14.70
C ALA A 203 6.50 -24.25 -14.94
N GLN A 204 5.57 -25.15 -15.30
CA GLN A 204 4.16 -24.83 -15.46
C GLN A 204 3.50 -24.50 -14.11
N LEU A 205 3.78 -25.30 -13.09
CA LEU A 205 3.30 -25.04 -11.72
C LEU A 205 3.83 -23.70 -11.19
N ASP A 206 5.13 -23.43 -11.35
CA ASP A 206 5.74 -22.18 -10.90
C ASP A 206 5.11 -20.97 -11.59
N ARG A 207 4.84 -21.07 -12.89
CA ARG A 207 4.15 -20.02 -13.65
C ARG A 207 2.71 -19.82 -13.16
N ASP A 208 1.96 -20.88 -12.94
CA ASP A 208 0.58 -20.80 -12.49
C ASP A 208 0.49 -20.19 -11.08
N GLN A 209 1.44 -20.51 -10.20
CA GLN A 209 1.55 -19.86 -8.88
C GLN A 209 1.86 -18.36 -8.98
N ALA A 210 2.80 -17.97 -9.84
CA ALA A 210 3.13 -16.56 -10.04
C ALA A 210 1.96 -15.76 -10.60
N VAL A 211 1.21 -16.33 -11.55
CA VAL A 211 -0.01 -15.71 -12.10
C VAL A 211 -1.11 -15.60 -11.05
N ALA A 212 -1.33 -16.63 -10.25
CA ALA A 212 -2.32 -16.58 -9.17
C ALA A 212 -1.98 -15.49 -8.13
N ALA A 213 -0.68 -15.30 -7.81
CA ALA A 213 -0.25 -14.22 -6.93
C ALA A 213 -0.49 -12.82 -7.54
N LEU A 214 -0.24 -12.65 -8.84
CA LEU A 214 -0.57 -11.40 -9.54
C LEU A 214 -2.08 -11.15 -9.55
N GLU A 215 -2.88 -12.16 -9.84
CA GLU A 215 -4.34 -12.09 -9.83
C GLU A 215 -4.89 -11.74 -8.44
N GLN A 216 -4.34 -12.33 -7.39
CA GLN A 216 -4.71 -12.00 -6.01
C GLN A 216 -4.41 -10.52 -5.68
N LEU A 217 -3.31 -9.99 -6.18
CA LEU A 217 -2.90 -8.61 -5.94
C LEU A 217 -3.69 -7.59 -6.75
N THR A 218 -3.95 -7.89 -8.04
CA THR A 218 -4.51 -6.91 -9.00
C THR A 218 -5.95 -7.21 -9.42
N GLY A 219 -6.48 -8.39 -9.08
CA GLY A 219 -7.77 -8.86 -9.58
C GLY A 219 -7.73 -9.35 -11.05
N SER A 220 -6.55 -9.39 -11.70
CA SER A 220 -6.38 -9.82 -13.10
C SER A 220 -5.15 -10.70 -13.27
N PRO A 221 -5.26 -11.83 -13.98
CA PRO A 221 -4.12 -12.70 -14.31
C PRO A 221 -3.26 -12.15 -15.46
N ALA A 222 -3.69 -11.06 -16.12
CA ALA A 222 -3.03 -10.52 -17.32
C ALA A 222 -1.80 -9.68 -16.96
N LEU A 223 -0.67 -9.94 -17.64
CA LEU A 223 0.51 -9.11 -17.56
C LEU A 223 0.25 -7.74 -18.18
N PRO A 224 0.64 -6.64 -17.50
CA PRO A 224 0.57 -5.31 -18.07
C PRO A 224 1.55 -5.14 -19.24
N LEU A 225 1.16 -4.33 -20.23
CA LEU A 225 1.99 -4.01 -21.38
C LEU A 225 2.15 -2.48 -21.52
N PRO A 226 3.35 -2.00 -21.92
CA PRO A 226 4.58 -2.77 -22.13
C PRO A 226 5.18 -3.28 -20.82
N LEU A 227 5.81 -4.45 -20.84
CA LEU A 227 6.45 -5.06 -19.67
C LEU A 227 7.62 -4.21 -19.16
N ARG A 228 8.41 -3.64 -20.07
CA ARG A 228 9.55 -2.79 -19.71
C ARG A 228 9.11 -1.35 -19.51
N GLU A 229 9.42 -0.83 -18.34
CA GLU A 229 9.30 0.60 -18.07
C GLU A 229 10.44 1.38 -18.76
N PRO A 230 10.22 2.67 -19.05
CA PRO A 230 11.32 3.54 -19.49
C PRO A 230 12.44 3.53 -18.46
N ALA A 231 13.66 3.22 -18.90
CA ALA A 231 14.82 3.33 -18.03
C ALA A 231 15.03 4.79 -17.64
N PRO A 232 15.45 5.10 -16.41
CA PRO A 232 15.88 6.44 -16.04
C PRO A 232 17.00 6.90 -16.98
N ALA A 233 17.00 8.19 -17.33
CA ALA A 233 17.96 8.76 -18.28
C ALA A 233 19.41 8.39 -17.89
N ALA A 234 20.12 7.73 -18.80
CA ALA A 234 21.52 7.40 -18.60
C ALA A 234 22.35 8.70 -18.64
N GLY A 235 23.13 8.99 -17.60
CA GLY A 235 24.16 10.04 -17.69
C GLY A 235 24.29 11.01 -16.52
N ALA A 236 23.40 10.99 -15.52
CA ALA A 236 23.63 11.68 -14.26
C ALA A 236 23.61 10.64 -13.14
N ASP A 237 24.50 10.78 -12.15
CA ASP A 237 24.31 10.05 -10.89
C ASP A 237 22.92 10.42 -10.39
N PRO A 238 21.95 9.50 -10.37
CA PRO A 238 20.59 9.86 -10.01
C PRO A 238 20.59 10.26 -8.53
N VAL A 239 20.17 11.49 -8.30
CA VAL A 239 19.97 12.04 -6.96
C VAL A 239 18.55 11.67 -6.53
N LEU A 240 18.40 11.30 -5.26
CA LEU A 240 17.10 11.01 -4.69
C LEU A 240 16.18 12.25 -4.81
N PRO A 241 15.02 12.15 -5.49
CA PRO A 241 14.11 13.27 -5.65
C PRO A 241 13.61 13.80 -4.29
N GLU A 242 13.46 15.11 -4.17
CA GLU A 242 12.93 15.72 -2.93
C GLU A 242 11.47 15.35 -2.67
N ASP A 243 10.71 15.10 -3.74
CA ASP A 243 9.31 14.69 -3.72
C ASP A 243 9.11 13.17 -3.66
N HIS A 244 10.18 12.42 -3.33
CA HIS A 244 10.09 10.96 -3.16
C HIS A 244 8.95 10.60 -2.19
N PRO A 245 8.02 9.68 -2.54
CA PRO A 245 6.80 9.42 -1.76
C PRO A 245 7.05 9.08 -0.28
N LEU A 246 8.10 8.29 0.01
CA LEU A 246 8.52 7.97 1.37
C LEU A 246 8.91 9.23 2.16
N LEU A 247 9.66 10.14 1.54
CA LEU A 247 10.11 11.38 2.19
C LEU A 247 8.97 12.39 2.30
N ALA A 248 8.02 12.39 1.35
CA ALA A 248 6.88 13.28 1.37
C ALA A 248 5.94 13.02 2.56
N LEU A 249 5.69 11.75 2.91
CA LEU A 249 4.93 11.40 4.12
C LEU A 249 5.70 11.83 5.38
N ALA A 250 6.98 11.46 5.50
CA ALA A 250 7.80 11.79 6.66
C ALA A 250 7.94 13.31 6.86
N ALA A 251 8.06 14.08 5.78
CA ALA A 251 8.06 15.54 5.83
C ALA A 251 6.69 16.10 6.30
N GLY A 252 5.60 15.46 5.88
CA GLY A 252 4.24 15.77 6.37
C GLY A 252 4.11 15.52 7.88
N GLU A 253 4.68 14.45 8.40
CA GLU A 253 4.71 14.13 9.83
C GLU A 253 5.55 15.12 10.64
N VAL A 254 6.70 15.54 10.12
CA VAL A 254 7.51 16.63 10.72
C VAL A 254 6.71 17.94 10.73
N GLY A 255 6.01 18.23 9.61
CA GLY A 255 5.15 19.42 9.51
C GLY A 255 4.01 19.43 10.54
N GLN A 256 3.37 18.28 10.75
CA GLN A 256 2.33 18.12 11.77
C GLN A 256 2.90 18.29 13.19
N ALA A 257 4.00 17.60 13.51
CA ALA A 257 4.62 17.72 14.82
C ALA A 257 5.07 19.16 15.12
N ARG A 258 5.55 19.89 14.12
CA ARG A 258 5.86 21.32 14.23
C ARG A 258 4.59 22.15 14.53
N ALA A 259 3.50 21.93 13.82
CA ALA A 259 2.24 22.62 14.04
C ALA A 259 1.67 22.34 15.44
N GLU A 260 1.77 21.08 15.90
CA GLU A 260 1.37 20.67 17.25
C GLU A 260 2.22 21.35 18.34
N ARG A 261 3.51 21.49 18.13
CA ARG A 261 4.39 22.25 19.03
C ARG A 261 3.97 23.72 19.11
N GLU A 262 3.69 24.35 17.98
CA GLU A 262 3.21 25.73 17.91
C GLU A 262 1.84 25.89 18.58
N ARG A 263 0.95 24.90 18.44
CA ARG A 263 -0.33 24.84 19.13
C ARG A 263 -0.15 24.72 20.65
N ALA A 264 0.69 23.83 21.13
CA ALA A 264 0.97 23.67 22.57
C ALA A 264 1.48 24.97 23.18
N ALA A 265 2.32 25.73 22.48
CA ALA A 265 2.80 27.02 22.92
C ALA A 265 1.69 28.10 22.93
N ALA A 266 0.76 28.07 21.97
CA ALA A 266 -0.37 29.01 21.89
C ALA A 266 -1.45 28.71 22.94
N ASP A 267 -1.71 27.44 23.25
CA ASP A 267 -2.72 26.99 24.22
C ASP A 267 -2.22 27.10 25.69
N GLY A 268 -0.93 27.26 25.91
CA GLY A 268 -0.32 27.28 27.22
C GLY A 268 -0.89 28.28 28.24
N PRO A 269 -1.41 29.45 27.86
CA PRO A 269 -2.11 30.35 28.77
C PRO A 269 -3.50 29.89 29.19
N GLY A 270 -4.11 28.90 28.52
CA GLY A 270 -5.49 28.48 28.70
C GLY A 270 -6.49 29.34 27.92
N HIS A 271 -7.78 29.26 28.28
CA HIS A 271 -8.85 29.99 27.62
C HIS A 271 -9.59 30.89 28.62
N PRO A 272 -9.77 32.19 28.33
CA PRO A 272 -10.67 33.03 29.10
C PRO A 272 -12.10 32.49 29.03
N ILE A 273 -12.83 32.52 30.15
CA ILE A 273 -14.23 32.10 30.19
C ILE A 273 -15.08 33.30 30.47
N LEU A 274 -15.99 33.59 29.52
CA LEU A 274 -17.04 34.57 29.70
C LEU A 274 -18.30 33.86 30.19
N SER A 275 -18.72 34.16 31.40
CA SER A 275 -19.95 33.62 32.00
C SER A 275 -21.04 34.67 32.01
N LEU A 276 -22.21 34.33 31.46
CA LEU A 276 -23.41 35.17 31.37
C LEU A 276 -24.55 34.44 32.07
N GLY A 277 -25.26 35.14 32.95
CA GLY A 277 -26.40 34.48 33.64
C GLY A 277 -27.21 35.37 34.50
N GLY A 278 -28.03 34.72 35.34
CA GLY A 278 -28.87 35.38 36.32
C GLY A 278 -28.81 34.69 37.67
N LYS A 279 -29.01 35.52 38.68
CA LYS A 279 -29.10 35.10 40.09
C LYS A 279 -30.42 35.57 40.66
N ARG A 280 -31.09 34.64 41.38
CA ARG A 280 -32.25 34.97 42.20
C ARG A 280 -31.90 34.56 43.62
N ALA A 281 -31.96 35.51 44.54
CA ALA A 281 -31.66 35.29 45.96
C ALA A 281 -32.78 35.85 46.85
N ARG A 282 -32.98 35.21 48.00
CA ARG A 282 -33.84 35.67 49.08
C ARG A 282 -33.12 35.41 50.38
N ASP A 283 -32.95 36.43 51.20
CA ASP A 283 -32.16 36.33 52.42
C ASP A 283 -32.93 35.72 53.59
N ALA A 284 -34.28 35.91 53.64
CA ALA A 284 -35.11 35.29 54.69
C ALA A 284 -36.58 35.13 54.23
N ARG A 285 -37.32 34.27 54.93
CA ARG A 285 -38.73 34.03 54.71
C ARG A 285 -39.54 35.33 54.90
N GLY A 286 -40.32 35.70 53.89
CA GLY A 286 -41.14 36.92 53.91
C GLY A 286 -40.47 38.18 53.29
N LEU A 287 -39.22 38.13 53.01
CA LEU A 287 -38.54 39.17 52.21
C LEU A 287 -38.74 38.94 50.70
N PRO A 288 -38.79 40.01 49.89
CA PRO A 288 -38.81 39.85 48.44
C PRO A 288 -37.54 39.16 47.94
N ALA A 289 -37.66 38.43 46.84
CA ALA A 289 -36.48 37.91 46.15
C ALA A 289 -35.87 38.97 45.24
N ASP A 290 -34.58 39.07 45.24
CA ASP A 290 -33.81 39.98 44.39
C ASP A 290 -33.34 39.21 43.15
N ASP A 291 -33.55 39.77 41.96
CA ASP A 291 -33.12 39.26 40.69
C ASP A 291 -31.91 40.12 40.17
N ALA A 292 -30.81 39.47 39.82
CA ALA A 292 -29.63 40.12 39.30
C ALA A 292 -29.13 39.44 38.04
N LEU A 293 -28.67 40.23 37.05
CA LEU A 293 -27.89 39.75 35.93
C LEU A 293 -26.40 39.68 36.34
N GLN A 294 -25.77 38.57 35.95
CA GLN A 294 -24.35 38.37 36.23
C GLN A 294 -23.56 38.26 34.93
N LEU A 295 -22.44 38.98 34.91
CA LEU A 295 -21.43 38.91 33.89
C LEU A 295 -20.09 38.70 34.61
N GLU A 296 -19.45 37.55 34.33
CA GLU A 296 -18.16 37.21 34.92
C GLU A 296 -17.15 36.91 33.81
N LEU A 297 -15.95 37.39 33.94
CA LEU A 297 -14.84 37.08 33.05
C LEU A 297 -13.70 36.49 33.88
N SER A 298 -13.48 35.19 33.69
CA SER A 298 -12.36 34.46 34.26
C SER A 298 -11.20 34.39 33.27
N ILE A 299 -10.06 34.98 33.63
CA ILE A 299 -8.88 35.01 32.76
C ILE A 299 -7.79 34.13 33.42
N PRO A 300 -7.45 32.99 32.86
CA PRO A 300 -6.33 32.20 33.34
C PRO A 300 -5.03 32.93 33.03
N PHE A 301 -4.18 33.10 34.04
CA PHE A 301 -2.82 33.63 33.87
C PHE A 301 -1.81 32.53 34.24
N GLY A 302 -1.73 31.53 33.34
CA GLY A 302 -0.69 30.51 33.38
C GLY A 302 0.67 31.11 33.01
N THR A 303 1.69 30.85 33.83
CA THR A 303 3.04 31.16 33.44
C THR A 303 3.56 30.11 32.44
N ARG A 304 4.56 30.44 31.64
CA ARG A 304 5.26 29.48 30.77
C ARG A 304 5.72 28.20 31.52
N ARG A 305 5.89 28.28 32.84
CA ARG A 305 6.24 27.12 33.67
C ARG A 305 5.12 26.05 33.71
N HIS A 306 3.87 26.45 33.69
CA HIS A 306 2.73 25.52 33.71
C HIS A 306 2.56 24.78 32.37
N ALA A 307 2.85 25.47 31.26
CA ALA A 307 2.82 24.89 29.92
C ALA A 307 4.12 24.17 29.52
N ALA A 308 5.20 24.34 30.28
CA ALA A 308 6.53 23.81 29.94
C ALA A 308 6.56 22.28 29.68
N PRO A 309 5.88 21.43 30.46
CA PRO A 309 5.88 19.99 30.21
C PRO A 309 5.22 19.62 28.87
N GLU A 310 4.09 20.27 28.52
CA GLU A 310 3.39 20.03 27.27
C GLU A 310 4.20 20.52 26.05
N ILE A 311 4.76 21.72 26.15
CA ILE A 311 5.66 22.27 25.12
C ILE A 311 6.89 21.38 24.95
N ALA A 312 7.52 20.91 26.03
CA ALA A 312 8.68 20.04 25.96
C ALA A 312 8.34 18.67 25.35
N SER A 313 7.15 18.13 25.64
CA SER A 313 6.67 16.89 25.01
C SER A 313 6.48 17.06 23.50
N ALA A 314 5.85 18.16 23.06
CA ALA A 314 5.68 18.47 21.65
C ALA A 314 7.01 18.75 20.92
N GLU A 315 7.99 19.40 21.61
CA GLU A 315 9.34 19.59 21.05
C GLU A 315 10.08 18.26 20.88
N ARG A 316 9.96 17.33 21.85
CA ARG A 316 10.52 15.99 21.72
C ARG A 316 9.91 15.26 20.52
N GLU A 317 8.59 15.26 20.37
CA GLU A 317 7.91 14.62 19.23
C GLU A 317 8.40 15.21 17.89
N TYR A 318 8.50 16.54 17.79
CA TYR A 318 9.06 17.19 16.60
C TYR A 318 10.49 16.73 16.30
N THR A 319 11.34 16.63 17.33
CA THR A 319 12.72 16.19 17.18
C THR A 319 12.81 14.71 16.75
N ASP A 320 11.94 13.85 17.31
CA ASP A 320 11.85 12.44 16.98
C ASP A 320 11.46 12.27 15.50
N ARG A 321 10.43 12.99 15.02
CA ARG A 321 10.00 12.96 13.60
C ARG A 321 11.08 13.51 12.65
N LEU A 322 11.78 14.55 13.05
CA LEU A 322 12.90 15.08 12.26
C LEU A 322 14.03 14.05 12.13
N THR A 323 14.35 13.35 13.22
CA THR A 323 15.36 12.29 13.24
C THR A 323 14.95 11.11 12.35
N GLU A 324 13.67 10.73 12.40
CA GLU A 324 13.09 9.68 11.54
C GLU A 324 13.20 10.05 10.06
N LEU A 325 12.81 11.28 9.67
CA LEU A 325 12.95 11.78 8.29
C LEU A 325 14.40 11.67 7.80
N HIS A 326 15.37 12.07 8.61
CA HIS A 326 16.79 11.94 8.26
C HIS A 326 17.22 10.47 8.14
N GLY A 327 16.69 9.59 8.98
CA GLY A 327 16.89 8.14 8.91
C GLY A 327 16.39 7.54 7.60
N LEU A 328 15.14 7.85 7.24
CA LEU A 328 14.49 7.41 6.00
C LEU A 328 15.20 7.94 4.75
N ARG A 329 15.64 9.19 4.76
CA ARG A 329 16.44 9.75 3.65
C ARG A 329 17.73 8.95 3.42
N ARG A 330 18.50 8.68 4.47
CA ARG A 330 19.72 7.87 4.34
C ARG A 330 19.43 6.44 3.89
N GLN A 331 18.29 5.87 4.27
CA GLN A 331 17.88 4.56 3.79
C GLN A 331 17.54 4.61 2.29
N ALA A 332 16.69 5.53 1.84
CA ALA A 332 16.33 5.69 0.44
C ALA A 332 17.56 5.95 -0.46
N GLU A 333 18.54 6.74 0.02
CA GLU A 333 19.80 6.95 -0.67
C GLU A 333 20.66 5.66 -0.79
N ARG A 334 20.64 4.80 0.23
CA ARG A 334 21.31 3.48 0.15
C ARG A 334 20.60 2.57 -0.84
N ASP A 335 19.26 2.51 -0.80
CA ASP A 335 18.45 1.66 -1.66
C ASP A 335 18.62 2.09 -3.14
N LEU A 336 18.69 3.39 -3.39
CA LEU A 336 18.98 3.93 -4.72
C LEU A 336 20.37 3.47 -5.21
N ARG A 337 21.42 3.62 -4.38
CA ARG A 337 22.77 3.17 -4.75
C ARG A 337 22.85 1.66 -4.99
N GLN A 338 22.16 0.86 -4.18
CA GLN A 338 22.07 -0.58 -4.38
C GLN A 338 21.36 -0.94 -5.68
N SER A 339 20.28 -0.24 -6.03
CA SER A 339 19.54 -0.46 -7.27
C SER A 339 20.37 -0.11 -8.51
N LEU A 340 21.19 0.94 -8.43
CA LEU A 340 22.15 1.29 -9.49
C LEU A 340 23.18 0.19 -9.71
N LEU A 341 23.84 -0.25 -8.63
CA LEU A 341 24.82 -1.34 -8.69
C LEU A 341 24.20 -2.65 -9.20
N ALA A 342 22.95 -2.94 -8.79
CA ALA A 342 22.23 -4.12 -9.27
C ALA A 342 21.91 -4.05 -10.75
N ARG A 343 21.55 -2.87 -11.28
CA ARG A 343 21.32 -2.64 -12.71
C ARG A 343 22.58 -2.81 -13.53
N ASP A 344 23.70 -2.21 -13.09
CA ASP A 344 24.98 -2.34 -13.77
C ASP A 344 25.44 -3.81 -13.79
N GLY A 345 25.38 -4.49 -12.65
CA GLY A 345 25.66 -5.91 -12.54
C GLY A 345 24.76 -6.80 -13.40
N ALA A 346 23.47 -6.46 -13.56
CA ALA A 346 22.56 -7.19 -14.44
C ALA A 346 22.95 -7.00 -15.92
N THR A 347 23.39 -5.81 -16.32
CA THR A 347 23.86 -5.52 -17.67
C THR A 347 25.16 -6.29 -17.99
N ASP A 348 26.11 -6.31 -17.06
CA ASP A 348 27.35 -7.06 -17.21
C ASP A 348 27.08 -8.57 -17.27
N ALA A 349 26.19 -9.07 -16.43
CA ALA A 349 25.77 -10.48 -16.44
C ALA A 349 25.07 -10.86 -17.75
N LEU A 350 24.28 -9.98 -18.34
CA LEU A 350 23.68 -10.20 -19.66
C LEU A 350 24.78 -10.33 -20.73
N SER A 351 25.73 -9.42 -20.78
CA SER A 351 26.85 -9.49 -21.72
C SER A 351 27.67 -10.76 -21.59
N ALA A 352 27.89 -11.23 -20.36
CA ALA A 352 28.57 -12.50 -20.11
C ALA A 352 27.72 -13.71 -20.57
N ALA A 353 26.40 -13.67 -20.32
CA ALA A 353 25.49 -14.75 -20.74
C ALA A 353 25.36 -14.83 -22.26
N GLU A 354 25.40 -13.69 -22.99
CA GLU A 354 25.39 -13.66 -24.45
C GLU A 354 26.61 -14.39 -25.03
N ARG A 355 27.82 -14.07 -24.56
CA ARG A 355 29.03 -14.77 -24.95
C ARG A 355 29.02 -16.25 -24.58
N GLY A 356 28.51 -16.58 -23.40
CA GLY A 356 28.38 -17.98 -22.94
C GLY A 356 27.43 -18.80 -23.81
N ALA A 357 26.29 -18.21 -24.21
CA ALA A 357 25.31 -18.87 -25.07
C ALA A 357 25.86 -19.08 -26.51
N GLU A 358 26.61 -18.14 -27.04
CA GLU A 358 27.30 -18.27 -28.33
C GLU A 358 28.29 -19.46 -28.33
N VAL A 359 29.21 -19.50 -27.36
CA VAL A 359 30.22 -20.59 -27.25
C VAL A 359 29.54 -21.95 -27.03
N ALA A 360 28.54 -22.03 -26.17
CA ALA A 360 27.84 -23.30 -25.94
C ALA A 360 27.03 -23.75 -27.17
N GLY A 361 26.49 -22.79 -27.94
CA GLY A 361 25.82 -23.05 -29.20
C GLY A 361 26.76 -23.62 -30.28
N GLU A 362 27.95 -23.04 -30.45
CA GLU A 362 28.98 -23.54 -31.37
C GLU A 362 29.45 -24.94 -30.96
N ALA A 363 29.76 -25.16 -29.68
CA ALA A 363 30.15 -26.45 -29.16
C ALA A 363 29.11 -27.54 -29.42
N LEU A 364 27.81 -27.19 -29.23
CA LEU A 364 26.72 -28.12 -29.56
C LEU A 364 26.64 -28.41 -31.05
N ALA A 365 26.80 -27.45 -31.92
CA ALA A 365 26.74 -27.63 -33.35
C ALA A 365 27.85 -28.60 -33.85
N ILE A 366 29.07 -28.40 -33.33
CA ILE A 366 30.20 -29.28 -33.64
C ILE A 366 29.93 -30.69 -33.12
N THR A 367 29.52 -30.87 -31.86
CA THR A 367 29.25 -32.17 -31.26
C THR A 367 28.10 -32.91 -31.95
N ARG A 368 27.05 -32.19 -32.37
CA ARG A 368 25.91 -32.75 -33.12
C ARG A 368 26.38 -33.31 -34.46
N ARG A 369 27.26 -32.58 -35.14
CA ARG A 369 27.83 -33.04 -36.42
C ARG A 369 28.71 -34.26 -36.22
N ALA A 370 29.55 -34.34 -35.19
CA ALA A 370 30.36 -35.48 -34.86
C ALA A 370 29.48 -36.72 -34.53
N PHE A 371 28.39 -36.55 -33.81
CA PHE A 371 27.41 -37.63 -33.54
C PHE A 371 26.71 -38.12 -34.80
N GLU A 372 26.34 -37.25 -35.73
CA GLU A 372 25.75 -37.60 -37.02
C GLU A 372 26.71 -38.45 -37.87
N LEU A 373 28.02 -38.16 -37.81
CA LEU A 373 29.07 -38.90 -38.50
C LEU A 373 29.53 -40.17 -37.77
N GLY A 374 29.00 -40.41 -36.56
CA GLY A 374 29.42 -41.59 -35.74
C GLY A 374 30.75 -41.40 -35.02
N GLU A 375 31.31 -40.17 -34.96
CA GLU A 375 32.58 -39.84 -34.31
C GLU A 375 32.40 -39.48 -32.83
N ALA A 376 31.20 -39.15 -32.38
CA ALA A 376 30.85 -38.92 -30.99
C ALA A 376 29.72 -39.83 -30.51
N ASP A 377 29.73 -40.19 -29.24
CA ASP A 377 28.68 -40.99 -28.60
C ASP A 377 27.46 -40.11 -28.18
N LEU A 378 26.33 -40.77 -27.89
CA LEU A 378 25.11 -40.09 -27.48
C LEU A 378 25.32 -39.34 -26.14
N SER A 379 26.11 -39.88 -25.22
CA SER A 379 26.33 -39.27 -23.91
C SER A 379 27.08 -37.94 -24.03
N THR A 380 28.01 -37.85 -24.98
CA THR A 380 28.72 -36.60 -25.32
C THR A 380 27.77 -35.56 -25.93
N LEU A 381 26.87 -35.98 -26.83
CA LEU A 381 25.83 -35.11 -27.39
C LEU A 381 24.88 -34.59 -26.31
N LEU A 382 24.36 -35.46 -25.44
CA LEU A 382 23.47 -35.09 -24.36
C LEU A 382 24.11 -34.07 -23.40
N ARG A 383 25.42 -34.22 -23.09
CA ARG A 383 26.14 -33.23 -22.27
C ARG A 383 26.29 -31.90 -22.97
N ALA A 384 26.56 -31.88 -24.28
CA ALA A 384 26.63 -30.62 -25.05
C ALA A 384 25.27 -29.96 -25.16
N GLU A 385 24.19 -30.72 -25.37
CA GLU A 385 22.81 -30.22 -25.36
C GLU A 385 22.43 -29.64 -24.00
N GLY A 386 22.77 -30.31 -22.88
CA GLY A 386 22.56 -29.82 -21.53
C GLY A 386 23.20 -28.44 -21.29
N ARG A 387 24.49 -28.31 -21.64
CA ARG A 387 25.22 -27.02 -21.51
C ARG A 387 24.63 -25.92 -22.38
N ALA A 388 24.24 -26.22 -23.62
CA ALA A 388 23.64 -25.23 -24.51
C ALA A 388 22.25 -24.81 -24.05
N ARG A 389 21.44 -25.70 -23.50
CA ARG A 389 20.14 -25.38 -22.88
C ARG A 389 20.32 -24.49 -21.66
N GLU A 390 21.24 -24.84 -20.75
CA GLU A 390 21.55 -24.03 -19.57
C GLU A 390 22.00 -22.62 -19.95
N ALA A 391 22.88 -22.50 -20.94
CA ALA A 391 23.36 -21.22 -21.44
C ALA A 391 22.22 -20.37 -22.07
N ARG A 392 21.31 -21.01 -22.85
CA ARG A 392 20.14 -20.33 -23.42
C ARG A 392 19.15 -19.87 -22.36
N LEU A 393 18.87 -20.72 -21.37
CA LEU A 393 18.00 -20.35 -20.24
C LEU A 393 18.62 -19.19 -19.46
N ASN A 394 19.92 -19.26 -19.13
CA ASN A 394 20.61 -18.17 -18.45
C ASN A 394 20.54 -16.86 -19.23
N LEU A 395 20.77 -16.89 -20.54
CA LEU A 395 20.66 -15.71 -21.41
C LEU A 395 19.24 -15.09 -21.35
N GLU A 396 18.20 -15.91 -21.48
CA GLU A 396 16.81 -15.44 -21.43
C GLU A 396 16.50 -14.81 -20.06
N LEU A 397 16.90 -15.45 -18.96
CA LEU A 397 16.67 -14.90 -17.63
C LEU A 397 17.45 -13.61 -17.40
N ARG A 398 18.72 -13.49 -17.86
CA ARG A 398 19.49 -12.24 -17.74
C ARG A 398 18.88 -11.08 -18.53
N ARG A 399 18.26 -11.35 -19.69
CA ARG A 399 17.49 -10.33 -20.43
C ARG A 399 16.30 -9.80 -19.65
N LEU A 400 15.62 -10.66 -18.92
CA LEU A 400 14.51 -10.27 -18.04
C LEU A 400 15.02 -9.56 -16.79
N ASP A 401 16.13 -10.03 -16.20
CA ASP A 401 16.75 -9.42 -15.01
C ASP A 401 17.15 -7.94 -15.23
N VAL A 402 17.61 -7.57 -16.44
CA VAL A 402 17.89 -6.15 -16.76
C VAL A 402 16.61 -5.32 -16.67
N GLY A 403 15.50 -5.80 -17.23
CA GLY A 403 14.22 -5.08 -17.13
C GLY A 403 13.69 -4.99 -15.68
N ARG A 404 13.85 -6.08 -14.92
CA ARG A 404 13.52 -6.09 -13.46
C ARG A 404 14.40 -5.10 -12.69
N ALA A 405 15.69 -5.00 -13.02
CA ALA A 405 16.60 -4.04 -12.39
C ALA A 405 16.23 -2.60 -12.71
N ASP A 406 15.82 -2.31 -13.95
CA ASP A 406 15.29 -0.99 -14.35
C ASP A 406 14.00 -0.65 -13.56
N ALA A 407 13.07 -1.60 -13.38
CA ALA A 407 11.86 -1.41 -12.61
C ALA A 407 12.15 -1.15 -11.11
N ARG A 408 13.13 -1.87 -10.52
CA ARG A 408 13.59 -1.64 -9.15
C ARG A 408 14.28 -0.29 -8.99
N LEU A 409 15.03 0.16 -9.98
CA LEU A 409 15.64 1.49 -9.97
C LEU A 409 14.56 2.59 -10.03
N ASN A 410 13.53 2.43 -10.87
CA ASN A 410 12.38 3.33 -10.91
C ASN A 410 11.67 3.37 -9.55
N GLN A 411 11.52 2.22 -8.89
CA GLN A 411 10.96 2.14 -7.54
C GLN A 411 11.82 2.90 -6.53
N ALA A 412 13.13 2.72 -6.55
CA ALA A 412 14.07 3.41 -5.66
C ALA A 412 14.17 4.92 -5.90
N LEU A 413 13.81 5.38 -7.09
CA LEU A 413 13.67 6.81 -7.45
C LEU A 413 12.31 7.41 -7.07
N GLY A 414 11.40 6.61 -6.52
CA GLY A 414 10.06 7.09 -6.17
C GLY A 414 9.11 7.23 -7.36
N VAL A 415 9.46 6.68 -8.53
CA VAL A 415 8.62 6.78 -9.74
C VAL A 415 7.35 5.95 -9.57
N VAL A 416 6.21 6.60 -9.70
CA VAL A 416 4.90 5.95 -9.73
C VAL A 416 4.44 5.85 -11.18
N PRO A 417 3.98 4.68 -11.68
CA PRO A 417 3.42 4.53 -13.02
C PRO A 417 2.21 5.44 -13.23
N LYS A 418 2.14 6.06 -14.43
CA LYS A 418 1.09 7.00 -14.83
C LYS A 418 0.23 6.42 -15.93
#